data_eb532de178bce3960a04140b2f5ce16d
#
_entry.id   eb532de178bce3960a04140b2f5ce16d
#
_cell.length_a   1.000
_cell.length_b   1.000
_cell.length_c   1.000
_cell.angle_alpha   90.00
_cell.angle_beta   90.00
_cell.angle_gamma   90.00
#
_symmetry.space_group_name_H-M   'P 1'
#
loop_
_entity.id
_entity.type
_entity.pdbx_description
1 polymer ?
#
loop_
_entity_poly.entity_id
_entity_poly.type
_entity_poly.pdbx_seq_one_letter_code
_entity_poly.pdbx_strand_id
1 'polypeptide(L)'
;MKMYKKLLAMGLSVAMVAGLTACGSTAESGSTAESGSAGNETAAEEGTDNTVASANNGETRKIRIGTWYDHYYDSTNTDIHDDPSVSDEELAQAHFDVVKEVEDKYNVEIEFVNLTYTGIQESINTSILAGQPDCDIYEVDLSFGIGAALNGYATNLEEVLPEDQDIFNDQMVFSQVDIGLDEGVYLFQSNSAEMVLANTYMLAYNKQMLDEAGLEDPNALYERGEWTWDKWREYMLTLTQDTDGDGVTDVYGYGSRWDFLVYNLLMSNGTSIASSSTENLSAPEVTEVLDFIYNMYNVDHVANPWNSDDFDYNQNCYMDGRVAFWIDAAWISSANEDANLEFDVVWCPWPIGPSGDESTNKFKNVSSGNAWMIPAGVEDPEFVYNVFYDWQNWYHGDTDLRDGDLTWWEDCAITEENYAVMEYMGQRGAFDLWNSLGLEWDWAQLLNGEMTAAQFQETYKQNVQDALDAFYK
;
A
#
# COMPACT_ATOMS: atom_id res chain seq x y z
N MET A 1 -8.03 -8.18 -24.67
CA MET A 1 -7.89 -7.13 -23.66
C MET A 1 -9.17 -6.31 -23.45
N LYS A 2 -9.57 -5.35 -24.31
CA LYS A 2 -10.77 -4.48 -24.10
C LYS A 2 -12.13 -5.18 -23.89
N MET A 3 -12.30 -6.44 -24.24
CA MET A 3 -13.58 -7.14 -24.14
C MET A 3 -13.75 -7.89 -22.80
N TYR A 4 -12.65 -8.29 -22.15
CA TYR A 4 -12.66 -8.96 -20.84
C TYR A 4 -12.85 -7.96 -19.67
N LYS A 5 -12.20 -6.77 -19.75
CA LYS A 5 -12.40 -5.69 -18.77
C LYS A 5 -13.88 -5.30 -18.58
N LYS A 6 -14.73 -5.45 -19.63
CA LYS A 6 -16.18 -5.18 -19.55
C LYS A 6 -17.01 -6.30 -18.90
N LEU A 7 -16.49 -7.52 -18.85
CA LEU A 7 -17.22 -8.65 -18.25
C LEU A 7 -16.93 -8.77 -16.74
N LEU A 8 -15.71 -8.47 -16.28
CA LEU A 8 -15.39 -8.41 -14.85
C LEU A 8 -16.07 -7.22 -14.15
N ALA A 9 -16.10 -6.04 -14.77
CA ALA A 9 -16.80 -4.87 -14.22
C ALA A 9 -18.32 -5.09 -14.06
N MET A 10 -18.95 -5.97 -14.86
CA MET A 10 -20.38 -6.31 -14.72
C MET A 10 -20.66 -7.33 -13.62
N GLY A 11 -19.69 -8.15 -13.23
CA GLY A 11 -19.85 -9.12 -12.13
C GLY A 11 -19.77 -8.51 -10.74
N LEU A 12 -18.93 -7.47 -10.57
CA LEU A 12 -18.75 -6.78 -9.29
C LEU A 12 -19.85 -5.76 -8.97
N SER A 13 -20.49 -5.15 -9.98
CA SER A 13 -21.53 -4.14 -9.75
C SER A 13 -22.88 -4.71 -9.24
N VAL A 14 -23.08 -6.02 -9.26
CA VAL A 14 -24.33 -6.64 -8.77
C VAL A 14 -24.30 -6.98 -7.27
N ALA A 15 -23.11 -7.07 -6.67
CA ALA A 15 -22.97 -7.40 -5.25
C ALA A 15 -23.09 -6.18 -4.29
N MET A 16 -22.99 -4.94 -4.79
CA MET A 16 -23.02 -3.73 -3.96
C MET A 16 -24.42 -3.10 -3.75
N VAL A 17 -25.49 -3.62 -4.35
CA VAL A 17 -26.85 -3.03 -4.27
C VAL A 17 -27.74 -3.66 -3.19
N ALA A 18 -27.30 -4.67 -2.45
CA ALA A 18 -28.14 -5.40 -1.50
C ALA A 18 -28.09 -4.92 -0.02
N GLY A 19 -27.46 -3.79 0.30
CA GLY A 19 -27.15 -3.40 1.70
C GLY A 19 -27.78 -2.14 2.28
N LEU A 20 -28.66 -1.41 1.56
CA LEU A 20 -29.25 -0.17 2.09
C LEU A 20 -30.75 -0.06 1.83
N THR A 21 -31.56 -0.77 2.59
CA THR A 21 -32.98 -0.43 2.79
C THR A 21 -33.42 -0.73 4.22
N ALA A 22 -33.49 0.29 5.07
CA ALA A 22 -34.50 0.36 6.14
C ALA A 22 -34.63 1.77 6.71
N CYS A 23 -35.87 2.21 6.75
CA CYS A 23 -36.51 3.35 7.44
C CYS A 23 -36.52 4.67 6.66
N GLY A 24 -37.63 5.20 6.23
CA GLY A 24 -39.02 5.03 6.57
C GLY A 24 -39.70 6.39 6.58
N SER A 25 -40.78 6.49 5.90
CA SER A 25 -41.99 7.33 6.05
C SER A 25 -42.12 8.64 5.26
N THR A 26 -42.95 8.54 4.23
CA THR A 26 -44.18 9.30 3.87
C THR A 26 -44.19 10.82 3.89
N ALA A 27 -44.45 11.45 2.73
CA ALA A 27 -45.75 12.03 2.41
C ALA A 27 -45.79 12.71 1.01
N GLU A 28 -46.85 12.45 0.35
CA GLU A 28 -47.47 12.91 -0.90
C GLU A 28 -47.33 14.43 -1.24
N SER A 29 -47.21 14.78 -2.44
CA SER A 29 -48.22 15.03 -3.49
C SER A 29 -47.81 16.16 -4.45
N GLY A 30 -47.96 15.95 -5.71
CA GLY A 30 -48.81 16.72 -6.59
C GLY A 30 -48.16 17.49 -7.70
N SER A 31 -48.17 16.87 -8.91
CA SER A 31 -48.62 17.36 -10.20
C SER A 31 -48.10 18.70 -10.78
N THR A 32 -47.63 18.67 -11.95
CA THR A 32 -48.10 18.94 -13.31
C THR A 32 -47.13 19.77 -14.15
N ALA A 33 -47.05 19.34 -15.37
CA ALA A 33 -46.29 19.81 -16.52
C ALA A 33 -46.56 21.29 -16.94
N GLU A 34 -45.61 21.91 -17.60
CA GLU A 34 -45.72 22.22 -19.04
C GLU A 34 -44.52 23.01 -19.58
N SER A 35 -44.20 22.66 -20.78
CA SER A 35 -43.35 23.15 -21.82
C SER A 35 -43.14 24.67 -21.97
N GLY A 36 -41.94 25.06 -22.50
CA GLY A 36 -41.72 26.37 -23.10
C GLY A 36 -40.31 26.60 -23.61
N SER A 37 -40.17 26.62 -24.85
CA SER A 37 -39.04 26.77 -25.79
C SER A 37 -38.22 28.07 -25.64
N ALA A 38 -36.92 27.90 -25.96
CA ALA A 38 -36.02 28.78 -26.72
C ALA A 38 -35.57 30.13 -26.16
N GLY A 39 -34.27 30.31 -26.12
CA GLY A 39 -33.57 31.60 -26.03
C GLY A 39 -32.07 31.40 -25.87
N ASN A 40 -31.38 31.43 -26.98
CA ASN A 40 -29.93 31.41 -27.11
C ASN A 40 -29.39 32.78 -26.69
N GLU A 41 -28.59 32.84 -25.64
CA GLU A 41 -27.67 33.97 -25.41
C GLU A 41 -26.39 33.43 -24.83
N THR A 42 -25.34 33.54 -25.62
CA THR A 42 -23.91 33.37 -25.25
C THR A 42 -23.54 34.38 -24.16
N ALA A 43 -23.36 33.90 -22.93
CA ALA A 43 -22.62 34.62 -21.91
C ALA A 43 -21.20 34.06 -21.92
N ALA A 44 -20.22 34.89 -22.20
CA ALA A 44 -18.82 34.64 -21.98
C ALA A 44 -18.62 34.48 -20.48
N GLU A 45 -18.16 33.33 -20.04
CA GLU A 45 -17.60 33.15 -18.72
C GLU A 45 -16.28 33.93 -18.67
N GLU A 46 -16.30 35.03 -17.90
CA GLU A 46 -15.07 35.63 -17.40
C GLU A 46 -14.45 34.61 -16.43
N GLY A 47 -13.40 33.94 -16.89
CA GLY A 47 -12.51 33.19 -16.01
C GLY A 47 -12.01 34.15 -14.92
N THR A 48 -12.36 33.87 -13.69
CA THR A 48 -11.67 34.45 -12.52
C THR A 48 -10.28 33.83 -12.53
N ASP A 49 -9.34 34.58 -13.12
CA ASP A 49 -7.90 34.33 -13.03
C ASP A 49 -7.50 34.60 -11.56
N ASN A 50 -7.64 33.57 -10.72
CA ASN A 50 -7.06 33.55 -9.39
C ASN A 50 -5.55 33.26 -9.55
N THR A 51 -4.81 34.25 -10.06
CA THR A 51 -3.37 34.27 -9.87
C THR A 51 -3.13 34.43 -8.36
N VAL A 52 -2.85 33.33 -7.67
CA VAL A 52 -2.24 33.35 -6.34
C VAL A 52 -0.87 33.99 -6.55
N ALA A 53 -0.79 35.29 -6.25
CA ALA A 53 0.44 36.04 -6.39
C ALA A 53 1.48 35.43 -5.45
N SER A 54 2.52 34.84 -6.02
CA SER A 54 3.70 34.37 -5.29
C SER A 54 4.13 35.45 -4.30
N ALA A 55 4.21 35.11 -3.02
CA ALA A 55 4.73 36.00 -1.96
C ALA A 55 6.23 36.35 -2.14
N ASN A 56 6.88 35.78 -3.17
CA ASN A 56 8.32 35.80 -3.41
C ASN A 56 8.78 37.00 -4.23
N ASN A 57 8.45 38.22 -3.96
CA ASN A 57 9.09 39.42 -4.52
C ASN A 57 9.63 39.31 -6.00
N GLY A 58 9.15 38.35 -6.80
CA GLY A 58 9.56 38.09 -8.19
C GLY A 58 10.78 37.17 -8.35
N GLU A 59 11.29 36.56 -7.27
CA GLU A 59 12.31 35.52 -7.35
C GLU A 59 11.65 34.13 -7.50
N THR A 60 12.23 33.26 -8.34
CA THR A 60 11.77 31.89 -8.50
C THR A 60 12.07 31.09 -7.22
N ARG A 61 11.05 30.46 -6.65
CA ARG A 61 11.18 29.58 -5.47
C ARG A 61 11.41 28.16 -5.91
N LYS A 62 12.34 27.46 -5.26
CA LYS A 62 12.45 26.02 -5.39
C LYS A 62 11.48 25.32 -4.46
N ILE A 63 10.78 24.32 -4.97
CA ILE A 63 9.97 23.38 -4.19
C ILE A 63 10.71 22.05 -4.19
N ARG A 64 11.27 21.68 -3.05
CA ARG A 64 12.06 20.48 -2.86
C ARG A 64 11.21 19.36 -2.29
N ILE A 65 11.19 18.23 -2.98
CA ILE A 65 10.40 17.05 -2.63
C ILE A 65 11.39 15.93 -2.31
N GLY A 66 11.45 15.51 -1.06
CA GLY A 66 12.33 14.44 -0.60
C GLY A 66 11.70 13.07 -0.88
N THR A 67 12.43 12.21 -1.58
CA THR A 67 12.06 10.83 -1.87
C THR A 67 13.21 9.89 -1.50
N TRP A 68 13.06 8.58 -1.66
CA TRP A 68 14.17 7.62 -1.47
C TRP A 68 14.55 6.84 -2.74
N TYR A 69 13.99 7.25 -3.88
CA TYR A 69 14.32 6.76 -5.22
C TYR A 69 14.45 7.95 -6.19
N ASP A 70 14.97 7.69 -7.37
CA ASP A 70 15.08 8.72 -8.40
C ASP A 70 13.69 8.99 -8.99
N HIS A 71 13.39 10.25 -9.19
CA HIS A 71 12.16 10.74 -9.80
C HIS A 71 12.50 11.62 -10.99
N TYR A 72 11.85 11.39 -12.12
CA TYR A 72 12.27 11.97 -13.39
C TYR A 72 11.40 13.14 -13.86
N TYR A 73 10.18 13.29 -13.33
CA TYR A 73 9.27 14.36 -13.73
C TYR A 73 9.46 15.60 -12.84
N ASP A 74 10.55 16.34 -13.09
CA ASP A 74 10.89 17.58 -12.39
C ASP A 74 11.69 18.52 -13.29
N SER A 75 12.09 19.70 -12.79
CA SER A 75 12.83 20.71 -13.56
C SER A 75 14.27 20.31 -13.91
N THR A 76 14.79 19.23 -13.33
CA THR A 76 16.17 18.76 -13.59
C THR A 76 16.26 17.92 -14.86
N ASN A 77 15.16 17.34 -15.31
CA ASN A 77 15.04 16.55 -16.53
C ASN A 77 14.28 17.33 -17.59
N THR A 78 14.62 17.14 -18.85
CA THR A 78 14.08 17.91 -19.98
C THR A 78 13.62 17.06 -21.15
N ASP A 79 13.87 15.76 -21.10
CA ASP A 79 13.52 14.78 -22.13
C ASP A 79 12.87 13.57 -21.47
N ILE A 80 11.75 13.10 -22.05
CA ILE A 80 11.04 11.90 -21.54
C ILE A 80 11.96 10.68 -21.48
N HIS A 81 13.02 10.63 -22.31
CA HIS A 81 14.00 9.54 -22.32
C HIS A 81 15.05 9.64 -21.21
N ASP A 82 15.02 10.68 -20.38
CA ASP A 82 15.79 10.73 -19.13
C ASP A 82 15.26 9.70 -18.12
N ASP A 83 13.96 9.35 -18.22
CA ASP A 83 13.36 8.23 -17.47
C ASP A 83 13.59 6.91 -18.23
N PRO A 84 14.34 5.96 -17.66
CA PRO A 84 14.61 4.68 -18.30
C PRO A 84 13.40 3.73 -18.35
N SER A 85 12.33 4.02 -17.60
CA SER A 85 11.14 3.19 -17.48
C SER A 85 9.98 3.60 -18.37
N VAL A 86 10.15 4.61 -19.23
CA VAL A 86 9.10 5.08 -20.14
C VAL A 86 8.62 3.97 -21.08
N SER A 87 7.38 3.57 -20.91
CA SER A 87 6.67 2.60 -21.76
C SER A 87 5.66 3.29 -22.70
N ASP A 88 5.07 4.40 -22.26
CA ASP A 88 4.14 5.24 -23.01
C ASP A 88 4.71 6.68 -23.16
N GLU A 89 5.17 7.02 -24.38
CA GLU A 89 5.76 8.33 -24.66
C GLU A 89 4.73 9.48 -24.58
N GLU A 90 3.46 9.23 -24.89
CA GLU A 90 2.39 10.26 -24.84
C GLU A 90 2.07 10.60 -23.39
N LEU A 91 1.98 9.59 -22.53
CA LEU A 91 1.75 9.75 -21.11
C LEU A 91 2.94 10.42 -20.41
N ALA A 92 4.15 9.95 -20.69
CA ALA A 92 5.37 10.57 -20.16
C ALA A 92 5.47 12.05 -20.56
N GLN A 93 5.11 12.40 -21.81
CA GLN A 93 5.10 13.79 -22.24
C GLN A 93 4.07 14.63 -21.47
N ALA A 94 2.89 14.07 -21.14
CA ALA A 94 1.89 14.78 -20.34
C ALA A 94 2.42 15.11 -18.92
N HIS A 95 3.17 14.18 -18.30
CA HIS A 95 3.84 14.44 -17.02
C HIS A 95 4.91 15.55 -17.12
N PHE A 96 5.71 15.59 -18.18
CA PHE A 96 6.68 16.67 -18.39
C PHE A 96 6.01 18.02 -18.67
N ASP A 97 4.94 18.02 -19.46
CA ASP A 97 4.22 19.25 -19.82
C ASP A 97 3.60 19.91 -18.58
N VAL A 98 3.01 19.13 -17.67
CA VAL A 98 2.40 19.68 -16.44
C VAL A 98 3.45 20.26 -15.49
N VAL A 99 4.65 19.68 -15.40
CA VAL A 99 5.75 20.28 -14.60
C VAL A 99 5.97 21.71 -15.04
N LYS A 100 6.11 21.93 -16.36
CA LYS A 100 6.33 23.26 -16.91
C LYS A 100 5.14 24.19 -16.70
N GLU A 101 3.91 23.72 -16.86
CA GLU A 101 2.70 24.51 -16.59
C GLU A 101 2.65 25.00 -15.15
N VAL A 102 2.93 24.12 -14.20
CA VAL A 102 2.93 24.42 -12.77
C VAL A 102 4.06 25.37 -12.41
N GLU A 103 5.27 25.15 -12.93
CA GLU A 103 6.40 26.03 -12.72
C GLU A 103 6.14 27.44 -13.25
N ASP A 104 5.60 27.56 -14.47
CA ASP A 104 5.22 28.83 -15.08
C ASP A 104 4.07 29.52 -14.29
N LYS A 105 3.07 28.76 -13.81
CA LYS A 105 1.92 29.27 -13.06
C LYS A 105 2.33 29.88 -11.71
N TYR A 106 3.19 29.18 -10.97
CA TYR A 106 3.54 29.56 -9.60
C TYR A 106 4.89 30.27 -9.49
N ASN A 107 5.64 30.41 -10.58
CA ASN A 107 7.03 30.91 -10.61
C ASN A 107 7.93 30.12 -9.65
N VAL A 108 7.93 28.80 -9.80
CA VAL A 108 8.72 27.86 -9.01
C VAL A 108 9.61 26.98 -9.88
N GLU A 109 10.55 26.27 -9.27
CA GLU A 109 11.28 25.14 -9.83
C GLU A 109 10.95 23.91 -8.95
N ILE A 110 10.42 22.84 -9.53
CA ILE A 110 10.15 21.56 -8.83
C ILE A 110 11.42 20.72 -8.88
N GLU A 111 11.91 20.26 -7.74
CA GLU A 111 13.12 19.45 -7.59
C GLU A 111 12.86 18.25 -6.68
N PHE A 112 13.04 17.04 -7.22
CA PHE A 112 13.06 15.82 -6.41
C PHE A 112 14.46 15.54 -5.89
N VAL A 113 14.55 15.17 -4.60
CA VAL A 113 15.81 14.90 -3.92
C VAL A 113 15.81 13.48 -3.39
N ASN A 114 16.59 12.60 -4.03
CA ASN A 114 16.77 11.24 -3.52
C ASN A 114 17.65 11.27 -2.26
N LEU A 115 17.01 11.12 -1.11
CA LEU A 115 17.65 11.10 0.22
C LEU A 115 18.02 9.68 0.68
N THR A 116 17.63 8.65 -0.05
CA THR A 116 17.61 7.25 0.38
C THR A 116 16.58 6.97 1.49
N TYR A 117 16.17 5.72 1.66
CA TYR A 117 15.16 5.34 2.66
C TYR A 117 15.56 5.70 4.10
N THR A 118 16.81 5.45 4.47
CA THR A 118 17.33 5.81 5.80
C THR A 118 17.54 7.31 5.93
N GLY A 119 18.01 7.96 4.85
CA GLY A 119 18.27 9.40 4.83
C GLY A 119 17.02 10.26 4.97
N ILE A 120 15.87 9.82 4.47
CA ILE A 120 14.58 10.50 4.70
C ILE A 120 14.24 10.53 6.19
N GLN A 121 14.37 9.42 6.88
CA GLN A 121 14.10 9.33 8.32
C GLN A 121 15.04 10.22 9.12
N GLU A 122 16.33 10.25 8.75
CA GLU A 122 17.33 11.12 9.37
C GLU A 122 17.01 12.60 9.13
N SER A 123 16.66 12.97 7.90
CA SER A 123 16.29 14.35 7.54
C SER A 123 15.05 14.81 8.31
N ILE A 124 13.97 14.03 8.34
CA ILE A 124 12.76 14.32 9.11
C ILE A 124 13.10 14.56 10.58
N ASN A 125 13.85 13.65 11.20
CA ASN A 125 14.15 13.71 12.63
C ASN A 125 15.13 14.83 13.02
N THR A 126 15.95 15.33 12.11
CA THR A 126 16.96 16.34 12.42
C THR A 126 16.59 17.72 11.91
N SER A 127 16.18 17.86 10.65
CA SER A 127 15.94 19.15 10.02
C SER A 127 14.65 19.83 10.53
N ILE A 128 13.59 19.05 10.73
CA ILE A 128 12.31 19.58 11.25
C ILE A 128 12.47 20.01 12.71
N LEU A 129 13.13 19.22 13.56
CA LEU A 129 13.45 19.63 14.93
C LEU A 129 14.30 20.88 15.00
N ALA A 130 15.18 21.10 14.04
CA ALA A 130 15.98 22.32 13.93
C ALA A 130 15.16 23.52 13.45
N GLY A 131 13.89 23.34 13.05
CA GLY A 131 13.03 24.37 12.47
C GLY A 131 13.44 24.81 11.07
N GLN A 132 14.17 23.98 10.36
CA GLN A 132 14.65 24.23 9.00
C GLN A 132 14.57 22.91 8.21
N PRO A 133 13.37 22.52 7.75
CA PRO A 133 13.19 21.33 6.93
C PRO A 133 14.09 21.34 5.69
N ASP A 134 14.73 20.22 5.38
CA ASP A 134 15.57 20.09 4.19
C ASP A 134 14.76 20.09 2.89
N CYS A 135 13.50 19.65 2.97
CA CYS A 135 12.54 19.62 1.86
C CYS A 135 11.23 20.30 2.23
N ASP A 136 10.49 20.77 1.22
CA ASP A 136 9.17 21.37 1.40
C ASP A 136 8.08 20.31 1.52
N ILE A 137 8.29 19.14 0.92
CA ILE A 137 7.44 17.94 1.03
C ILE A 137 8.35 16.73 1.18
N TYR A 138 7.90 15.74 1.94
CA TYR A 138 8.54 14.43 2.02
C TYR A 138 7.57 13.33 1.56
N GLU A 139 8.04 12.43 0.74
CA GLU A 139 7.43 11.11 0.67
C GLU A 139 7.85 10.34 1.92
N VAL A 140 6.91 9.67 2.56
CA VAL A 140 7.14 8.90 3.78
C VAL A 140 6.53 7.52 3.64
N ASP A 141 7.25 6.51 4.09
CA ASP A 141 6.64 5.21 4.39
C ASP A 141 5.82 5.37 5.68
N LEU A 142 4.57 4.91 5.66
CA LEU A 142 3.66 5.06 6.78
C LEU A 142 4.18 4.42 8.08
N SER A 143 5.07 3.44 7.98
CA SER A 143 5.71 2.82 9.16
C SER A 143 6.45 3.84 10.04
N PHE A 144 7.03 4.89 9.43
CA PHE A 144 7.66 5.99 10.17
C PHE A 144 6.94 7.33 10.01
N GLY A 145 6.19 7.52 8.93
CA GLY A 145 5.44 8.75 8.66
C GLY A 145 4.36 9.02 9.69
N ILE A 146 3.63 7.98 10.11
CA ILE A 146 2.62 8.10 11.17
C ILE A 146 3.29 8.56 12.47
N GLY A 147 4.41 7.94 12.86
CA GLY A 147 5.18 8.38 14.02
C GLY A 147 5.69 9.82 13.91
N ALA A 148 6.11 10.25 12.73
CA ALA A 148 6.53 11.63 12.48
C ALA A 148 5.36 12.62 12.65
N ALA A 149 4.18 12.30 12.12
CA ALA A 149 2.98 13.12 12.27
C ALA A 149 2.58 13.30 13.75
N LEU A 150 2.57 12.20 14.51
CA LEU A 150 2.22 12.22 15.94
C LEU A 150 3.24 12.96 16.81
N ASN A 151 4.52 12.99 16.40
CA ASN A 151 5.55 13.79 17.06
C ASN A 151 5.51 15.29 16.69
N GLY A 152 4.52 15.70 15.88
CA GLY A 152 4.36 17.11 15.47
C GLY A 152 5.36 17.54 14.40
N TYR A 153 5.88 16.59 13.60
CA TYR A 153 6.79 16.89 12.49
C TYR A 153 6.04 17.16 11.18
N ALA A 154 4.74 16.86 11.12
CA ALA A 154 3.88 17.17 9.99
C ALA A 154 3.02 18.41 10.26
N THR A 155 2.75 19.18 9.22
CA THR A 155 1.78 20.27 9.24
C THR A 155 0.37 19.71 9.24
N ASN A 156 -0.50 20.18 10.13
CA ASN A 156 -1.92 19.88 10.06
C ASN A 156 -2.57 20.66 8.91
N LEU A 157 -3.00 19.96 7.88
CA LEU A 157 -3.59 20.57 6.68
C LEU A 157 -4.92 21.29 6.98
N GLU A 158 -5.70 20.85 7.97
CA GLU A 158 -6.94 21.53 8.39
C GLU A 158 -6.68 22.92 8.94
N GLU A 159 -5.49 23.21 9.48
CA GLU A 159 -5.13 24.51 10.03
C GLU A 159 -4.63 25.51 8.98
N VAL A 160 -4.16 25.01 7.83
CA VAL A 160 -3.45 25.82 6.83
C VAL A 160 -4.16 25.89 5.48
N LEU A 161 -5.04 24.95 5.15
CA LEU A 161 -5.77 24.93 3.89
C LEU A 161 -7.20 25.45 4.09
N PRO A 162 -7.82 26.09 3.05
CA PRO A 162 -9.24 26.39 3.03
C PRO A 162 -10.13 25.15 3.18
N GLU A 163 -11.28 25.31 3.87
CA GLU A 163 -12.24 24.22 4.10
C GLU A 163 -12.82 23.60 2.80
N ASP A 164 -12.76 24.33 1.69
CA ASP A 164 -13.24 23.90 0.38
C ASP A 164 -12.17 23.23 -0.49
N GLN A 165 -10.98 22.94 0.06
CA GLN A 165 -9.98 22.16 -0.64
C GLN A 165 -10.46 20.73 -0.94
N ASP A 166 -10.05 20.20 -2.10
CA ASP A 166 -10.41 18.89 -2.60
C ASP A 166 -10.16 17.77 -1.58
N ILE A 167 -9.02 17.80 -0.90
CA ILE A 167 -8.64 16.80 0.11
C ILE A 167 -9.66 16.66 1.26
N PHE A 168 -10.45 17.69 1.54
CA PHE A 168 -11.50 17.64 2.58
C PHE A 168 -12.88 17.29 2.05
N ASN A 169 -13.07 17.25 0.73
CA ASN A 169 -14.36 17.08 0.08
C ASN A 169 -14.38 15.90 -0.89
N ASP A 170 -14.01 16.12 -2.14
CA ASP A 170 -14.14 15.11 -3.20
C ASP A 170 -12.96 14.14 -3.25
N GLN A 171 -11.82 14.52 -2.69
CA GLN A 171 -10.58 13.73 -2.64
C GLN A 171 -10.18 13.19 -4.02
N MET A 172 -10.27 14.06 -5.04
CA MET A 172 -10.04 13.67 -6.43
C MET A 172 -8.56 13.35 -6.69
N VAL A 173 -7.64 14.21 -6.19
CA VAL A 173 -6.19 14.05 -6.40
C VAL A 173 -5.55 13.31 -5.23
N PHE A 174 -5.89 13.72 -4.01
CA PHE A 174 -5.36 13.12 -2.80
C PHE A 174 -6.46 12.61 -1.88
N SER A 175 -6.23 11.48 -1.27
CA SER A 175 -6.99 10.98 -0.13
C SER A 175 -6.24 11.26 1.17
N GLN A 176 -7.01 11.50 2.25
CA GLN A 176 -6.46 11.60 3.60
C GLN A 176 -5.99 10.23 4.08
N VAL A 177 -4.88 10.19 4.80
CA VAL A 177 -4.44 8.98 5.50
C VAL A 177 -4.97 9.05 6.94
N ASP A 178 -5.83 8.09 7.29
CA ASP A 178 -6.27 7.90 8.67
C ASP A 178 -5.09 7.38 9.50
N ILE A 179 -4.67 8.15 10.49
CA ILE A 179 -3.59 7.79 11.42
C ILE A 179 -4.11 7.47 12.82
N GLY A 180 -5.42 7.30 12.96
CA GLY A 180 -6.07 6.96 14.22
C GLY A 180 -6.22 8.12 15.21
N LEU A 181 -6.14 9.37 14.73
CA LEU A 181 -6.45 10.57 15.49
C LEU A 181 -7.87 11.05 15.18
N ASP A 182 -8.58 11.58 16.20
CA ASP A 182 -9.95 12.11 16.04
C ASP A 182 -9.99 13.41 15.23
N GLU A 183 -8.88 14.17 15.15
CA GLU A 183 -8.81 15.50 14.51
C GLU A 183 -7.46 15.67 13.77
N GLY A 184 -7.51 16.37 12.63
CA GLY A 184 -6.37 16.78 11.84
C GLY A 184 -6.00 15.86 10.68
N VAL A 185 -5.55 16.47 9.58
CA VAL A 185 -5.01 15.78 8.39
C VAL A 185 -3.53 16.09 8.26
N TYR A 186 -2.69 15.12 8.46
CA TYR A 186 -1.24 15.26 8.52
C TYR A 186 -0.50 14.58 7.37
N LEU A 187 -1.08 13.49 6.87
CA LEU A 187 -0.55 12.67 5.79
C LEU A 187 -1.60 12.51 4.71
N PHE A 188 -1.17 12.43 3.46
CA PHE A 188 -2.05 12.26 2.32
C PHE A 188 -1.41 11.38 1.25
N GLN A 189 -2.23 10.70 0.48
CA GLN A 189 -1.81 9.77 -0.57
C GLN A 189 -2.46 10.16 -1.90
N SER A 190 -1.84 9.81 -3.01
CA SER A 190 -2.50 9.91 -4.31
C SER A 190 -3.75 9.05 -4.33
N ASN A 191 -4.87 9.62 -4.79
CA ASN A 191 -6.13 8.88 -4.93
C ASN A 191 -6.23 8.31 -6.36
N SER A 192 -5.49 7.23 -6.63
CA SER A 192 -5.41 6.58 -7.95
C SER A 192 -5.66 5.08 -7.84
N ALA A 193 -5.95 4.45 -8.99
CA ALA A 193 -6.10 2.99 -9.06
C ALA A 193 -4.82 2.26 -8.64
N GLU A 194 -3.65 2.86 -8.86
CA GLU A 194 -2.38 2.31 -8.40
C GLU A 194 -2.33 2.12 -6.88
N MET A 195 -2.94 3.02 -6.10
CA MET A 195 -2.96 2.91 -4.65
C MET A 195 -3.75 1.68 -4.16
N VAL A 196 -4.66 1.16 -4.96
CA VAL A 196 -5.33 -0.12 -4.67
C VAL A 196 -4.34 -1.27 -4.79
N LEU A 197 -3.46 -1.23 -5.80
CA LEU A 197 -2.48 -2.29 -6.10
C LEU A 197 -1.24 -2.20 -5.20
N ALA A 198 -0.83 -0.98 -4.86
CA ALA A 198 0.37 -0.71 -4.06
C ALA A 198 0.31 -1.41 -2.69
N ASN A 199 1.47 -1.92 -2.25
CA ASN A 199 1.64 -2.59 -0.95
C ASN A 199 0.68 -3.76 -0.70
N THR A 200 0.25 -4.42 -1.77
CA THR A 200 -0.48 -5.67 -1.72
C THR A 200 0.51 -6.82 -1.81
N TYR A 201 0.51 -7.70 -0.82
CA TYR A 201 1.42 -8.84 -0.72
C TYR A 201 0.65 -10.13 -0.92
N MET A 202 0.87 -10.77 -2.07
CA MET A 202 0.22 -12.03 -2.44
C MET A 202 0.98 -13.23 -1.85
N LEU A 203 0.29 -14.33 -1.67
CA LEU A 203 0.94 -15.63 -1.53
C LEU A 203 1.21 -16.17 -2.94
N ALA A 204 2.49 -16.35 -3.26
CA ALA A 204 2.92 -16.92 -4.53
C ALA A 204 3.26 -18.40 -4.38
N TYR A 205 3.14 -19.15 -5.46
CA TYR A 205 3.55 -20.55 -5.48
C TYR A 205 4.18 -21.01 -6.81
N ASN A 206 5.04 -22.01 -6.70
CA ASN A 206 5.64 -22.71 -7.82
C ASN A 206 4.63 -23.71 -8.41
N LYS A 207 4.08 -23.38 -9.58
CA LYS A 207 3.02 -24.16 -10.23
C LYS A 207 3.46 -25.60 -10.52
N GLN A 208 4.69 -25.80 -10.98
CA GLN A 208 5.21 -27.12 -11.31
C GLN A 208 5.25 -28.03 -10.10
N MET A 209 5.65 -27.52 -8.93
CA MET A 209 5.67 -28.33 -7.70
C MET A 209 4.27 -28.80 -7.30
N LEU A 210 3.26 -27.94 -7.42
CA LEU A 210 1.88 -28.33 -7.13
C LEU A 210 1.35 -29.34 -8.15
N ASP A 211 1.57 -29.09 -9.44
CA ASP A 211 1.15 -29.99 -10.51
C ASP A 211 1.77 -31.38 -10.38
N GLU A 212 3.07 -31.47 -10.09
CA GLU A 212 3.79 -32.75 -9.90
C GLU A 212 3.29 -33.53 -8.68
N ALA A 213 2.89 -32.82 -7.63
CA ALA A 213 2.29 -33.42 -6.43
C ALA A 213 0.80 -33.76 -6.62
N GLY A 214 0.18 -33.36 -7.74
CA GLY A 214 -1.24 -33.56 -8.01
C GLY A 214 -2.16 -32.76 -7.10
N LEU A 215 -1.69 -31.61 -6.60
CA LEU A 215 -2.44 -30.71 -5.76
C LEU A 215 -3.32 -29.78 -6.61
N GLU A 216 -4.51 -29.45 -6.09
CA GLU A 216 -5.43 -28.54 -6.76
C GLU A 216 -4.96 -27.10 -6.62
N ASP A 217 -5.33 -26.26 -7.59
CA ASP A 217 -5.04 -24.83 -7.62
C ASP A 217 -5.59 -24.11 -6.38
N PRO A 218 -4.76 -23.40 -5.59
CA PRO A 218 -5.18 -22.57 -4.47
C PRO A 218 -6.26 -21.55 -4.81
N ASN A 219 -6.25 -20.93 -5.98
CA ASN A 219 -7.28 -20.00 -6.43
C ASN A 219 -8.64 -20.68 -6.55
N ALA A 220 -8.69 -21.88 -7.15
CA ALA A 220 -9.91 -22.66 -7.25
C ALA A 220 -10.46 -23.10 -5.89
N LEU A 221 -9.58 -23.40 -4.94
CA LEU A 221 -9.95 -23.70 -3.55
C LEU A 221 -10.50 -22.45 -2.84
N TYR A 222 -9.85 -21.29 -3.06
CA TYR A 222 -10.30 -20.02 -2.46
C TYR A 222 -11.71 -19.64 -2.92
N GLU A 223 -12.00 -19.74 -4.21
CA GLU A 223 -13.34 -19.48 -4.78
C GLU A 223 -14.47 -20.32 -4.13
N ARG A 224 -14.12 -21.50 -3.60
CA ARG A 224 -15.07 -22.39 -2.91
C ARG A 224 -15.04 -22.28 -1.38
N GLY A 225 -14.22 -21.36 -0.83
CA GLY A 225 -14.03 -21.24 0.62
C GLY A 225 -13.26 -22.41 1.26
N GLU A 226 -12.50 -23.16 0.45
CA GLU A 226 -11.74 -24.34 0.88
C GLU A 226 -10.25 -24.04 1.09
N TRP A 227 -9.76 -22.86 0.65
CA TRP A 227 -8.38 -22.42 0.86
C TRP A 227 -8.22 -21.84 2.25
N THR A 228 -7.89 -22.71 3.22
CA THR A 228 -7.74 -22.40 4.65
C THR A 228 -6.31 -22.65 5.12
N TRP A 229 -5.94 -22.16 6.30
CA TRP A 229 -4.63 -22.46 6.90
C TRP A 229 -4.38 -23.97 7.04
N ASP A 230 -5.39 -24.75 7.39
CA ASP A 230 -5.26 -26.21 7.47
C ASP A 230 -4.95 -26.82 6.09
N LYS A 231 -5.60 -26.32 5.03
CA LYS A 231 -5.35 -26.77 3.65
C LYS A 231 -3.96 -26.35 3.17
N TRP A 232 -3.53 -25.13 3.46
CA TRP A 232 -2.20 -24.67 3.15
C TRP A 232 -1.11 -25.48 3.88
N ARG A 233 -1.33 -25.74 5.18
CA ARG A 233 -0.43 -26.63 5.95
C ARG A 233 -0.35 -28.05 5.36
N GLU A 234 -1.47 -28.63 4.91
CA GLU A 234 -1.48 -29.93 4.20
C GLU A 234 -0.61 -29.86 2.95
N TYR A 235 -0.69 -28.78 2.16
CA TYR A 235 0.11 -28.57 0.97
C TYR A 235 1.59 -28.42 1.30
N MET A 236 1.93 -27.58 2.25
CA MET A 236 3.31 -27.39 2.70
C MET A 236 3.95 -28.72 3.17
N LEU A 237 3.22 -29.51 3.97
CA LEU A 237 3.70 -30.82 4.42
C LEU A 237 3.92 -31.80 3.25
N THR A 238 3.06 -31.75 2.23
CA THR A 238 3.16 -32.63 1.06
C THR A 238 4.36 -32.27 0.18
N LEU A 239 4.68 -30.96 0.09
CA LEU A 239 5.72 -30.42 -0.78
C LEU A 239 7.10 -30.33 -0.12
N THR A 240 7.17 -30.49 1.20
CA THR A 240 8.45 -30.50 1.93
C THR A 240 9.11 -31.85 1.78
N GLN A 241 10.39 -31.89 1.31
CA GLN A 241 11.08 -33.12 0.94
C GLN A 241 12.57 -33.09 1.33
N ASP A 242 13.04 -34.22 1.78
CA ASP A 242 14.45 -34.64 1.80
C ASP A 242 14.64 -35.49 0.54
N THR A 243 15.29 -34.95 -0.48
CA THR A 243 15.36 -35.57 -1.82
C THR A 243 16.51 -36.54 -1.97
N ASP A 244 17.54 -36.45 -1.13
CA ASP A 244 18.72 -37.32 -1.16
C ASP A 244 18.77 -38.34 -0.02
N GLY A 245 17.87 -38.19 0.99
CA GLY A 245 17.73 -39.13 2.10
C GLY A 245 18.78 -39.00 3.18
N ASP A 246 19.43 -37.83 3.30
CA ASP A 246 20.46 -37.58 4.30
C ASP A 246 19.89 -37.08 5.65
N GLY A 247 18.60 -36.85 5.71
CA GLY A 247 17.88 -36.38 6.88
C GLY A 247 17.82 -34.85 7.01
N VAL A 248 18.26 -34.13 5.99
CA VAL A 248 18.13 -32.67 5.88
C VAL A 248 17.08 -32.35 4.83
N THR A 249 16.24 -31.36 5.09
CA THR A 249 15.23 -30.92 4.13
C THR A 249 15.91 -30.15 2.99
N ASP A 250 15.65 -30.55 1.75
CA ASP A 250 16.15 -29.90 0.53
C ASP A 250 15.11 -28.96 -0.10
N VAL A 251 13.84 -29.33 0.01
CA VAL A 251 12.71 -28.61 -0.57
C VAL A 251 11.72 -28.26 0.53
N TYR A 252 11.35 -26.99 0.60
CA TYR A 252 10.49 -26.46 1.64
C TYR A 252 9.11 -26.08 1.12
N GLY A 253 8.10 -26.32 1.94
CA GLY A 253 6.73 -25.89 1.65
C GLY A 253 6.57 -24.35 1.66
N TYR A 254 7.37 -23.65 2.45
CA TYR A 254 7.37 -22.20 2.54
C TYR A 254 8.78 -21.64 2.70
N GLY A 255 9.01 -20.43 2.15
CA GLY A 255 10.23 -19.69 2.39
C GLY A 255 10.06 -18.25 1.94
N SER A 256 10.18 -17.29 2.87
CA SER A 256 10.15 -15.86 2.60
C SER A 256 10.45 -15.07 3.88
N ARG A 257 10.18 -13.76 3.85
CA ARG A 257 10.29 -12.84 4.98
C ARG A 257 9.24 -13.17 6.05
N TRP A 258 9.64 -13.14 7.32
CA TRP A 258 8.75 -13.39 8.44
C TRP A 258 7.82 -12.20 8.75
N ASP A 259 8.31 -10.97 8.54
CA ASP A 259 7.57 -9.75 8.85
C ASP A 259 6.27 -9.65 8.02
N PHE A 260 6.35 -9.82 6.72
CA PHE A 260 5.16 -9.86 5.88
C PHE A 260 4.28 -11.09 6.15
N LEU A 261 4.88 -12.23 6.53
CA LEU A 261 4.11 -13.41 6.93
C LEU A 261 3.20 -13.12 8.12
N VAL A 262 3.76 -12.49 9.17
CA VAL A 262 3.01 -12.17 10.39
C VAL A 262 1.78 -11.34 10.07
N TYR A 263 1.93 -10.19 9.42
CA TYR A 263 0.78 -9.32 9.24
C TYR A 263 -0.23 -9.85 8.21
N ASN A 264 0.20 -10.55 7.17
CA ASN A 264 -0.74 -11.19 6.24
C ASN A 264 -1.57 -12.28 6.92
N LEU A 265 -0.96 -13.06 7.83
CA LEU A 265 -1.71 -14.01 8.64
C LEU A 265 -2.65 -13.33 9.64
N LEU A 266 -2.25 -12.20 10.25
CA LEU A 266 -3.17 -11.39 11.06
C LEU A 266 -4.40 -10.95 10.25
N MET A 267 -4.18 -10.37 9.05
CA MET A 267 -5.26 -9.93 8.17
C MET A 267 -6.17 -11.09 7.76
N SER A 268 -5.61 -12.22 7.33
CA SER A 268 -6.39 -13.39 6.91
C SER A 268 -7.08 -14.13 8.06
N ASN A 269 -6.69 -13.85 9.30
CA ASN A 269 -7.36 -14.34 10.52
C ASN A 269 -8.34 -13.31 11.11
N GLY A 270 -8.56 -12.18 10.42
CA GLY A 270 -9.50 -11.14 10.84
C GLY A 270 -9.10 -10.41 12.11
N THR A 271 -7.82 -10.33 12.42
CA THR A 271 -7.27 -9.70 13.64
C THR A 271 -6.15 -8.70 13.32
N SER A 272 -5.76 -7.96 14.35
CA SER A 272 -4.65 -7.01 14.32
C SER A 272 -3.94 -7.01 15.68
N ILE A 273 -2.67 -6.57 15.70
CA ILE A 273 -1.93 -6.41 16.96
C ILE A 273 -2.26 -5.06 17.62
N ALA A 274 -2.41 -4.03 16.80
CA ALA A 274 -2.59 -2.66 17.27
C ALA A 274 -3.37 -1.83 16.23
N SER A 275 -4.66 -1.63 16.49
CA SER A 275 -5.53 -0.79 15.64
C SER A 275 -6.31 0.25 16.45
N SER A 276 -6.09 0.30 17.77
CA SER A 276 -6.72 1.23 18.72
C SER A 276 -5.80 1.41 19.94
N SER A 277 -6.22 2.17 20.91
CA SER A 277 -5.42 2.48 22.12
C SER A 277 -5.19 1.32 23.09
N THR A 278 -5.66 0.12 22.78
CA THR A 278 -5.49 -1.08 23.64
C THR A 278 -4.75 -2.17 22.86
N GLU A 279 -3.75 -2.76 23.48
CA GLU A 279 -3.02 -3.88 22.89
C GLU A 279 -3.94 -5.06 22.60
N ASN A 280 -3.69 -5.71 21.48
CA ASN A 280 -4.42 -6.89 21.05
C ASN A 280 -3.50 -8.11 20.87
N LEU A 281 -2.22 -7.98 21.23
CA LEU A 281 -1.24 -9.07 21.12
C LEU A 281 -1.67 -10.31 21.92
N SER A 282 -2.40 -10.09 23.04
CA SER A 282 -2.90 -11.17 23.91
C SER A 282 -4.19 -11.83 23.42
N ALA A 283 -4.77 -11.37 22.30
CA ALA A 283 -6.01 -11.94 21.79
C ALA A 283 -5.83 -13.40 21.32
N PRO A 284 -6.88 -14.26 21.48
CA PRO A 284 -6.83 -15.63 21.01
C PRO A 284 -6.51 -15.73 19.50
N GLU A 285 -7.06 -14.84 18.69
CA GLU A 285 -6.88 -14.79 17.25
C GLU A 285 -5.41 -14.50 16.87
N VAL A 286 -4.72 -13.67 17.67
CA VAL A 286 -3.28 -13.42 17.51
C VAL A 286 -2.47 -14.64 17.99
N THR A 287 -2.92 -15.33 19.04
CA THR A 287 -2.29 -16.59 19.47
C THR A 287 -2.31 -17.63 18.34
N GLU A 288 -3.43 -17.74 17.61
CA GLU A 288 -3.54 -18.64 16.44
C GLU A 288 -2.49 -18.33 15.38
N VAL A 289 -2.24 -17.05 15.10
CA VAL A 289 -1.19 -16.61 14.15
C VAL A 289 0.20 -17.04 14.64
N LEU A 290 0.53 -16.70 15.87
CA LEU A 290 1.84 -17.01 16.44
C LEU A 290 2.10 -18.51 16.55
N ASP A 291 1.09 -19.29 16.96
CA ASP A 291 1.17 -20.74 17.02
C ASP A 291 1.31 -21.37 15.62
N PHE A 292 0.60 -20.84 14.62
CA PHE A 292 0.73 -21.31 13.24
C PHE A 292 2.16 -21.10 12.72
N ILE A 293 2.72 -19.89 12.89
CA ILE A 293 4.11 -19.58 12.50
C ILE A 293 5.10 -20.47 13.28
N TYR A 294 4.95 -20.57 14.60
CA TYR A 294 5.79 -21.44 15.42
C TYR A 294 5.79 -22.87 14.91
N ASN A 295 4.60 -23.40 14.59
CA ASN A 295 4.47 -24.77 14.10
C ASN A 295 5.12 -24.96 12.71
N MET A 296 5.00 -24.00 11.79
CA MET A 296 5.66 -24.07 10.47
C MET A 296 7.16 -24.29 10.59
N TYR A 297 7.81 -23.55 11.51
CA TYR A 297 9.26 -23.59 11.68
C TYR A 297 9.73 -24.71 12.59
N ASN A 298 9.03 -24.99 13.70
CA ASN A 298 9.57 -25.80 14.80
C ASN A 298 8.91 -27.18 14.98
N VAL A 299 7.71 -27.40 14.44
CA VAL A 299 6.99 -28.67 14.58
C VAL A 299 6.87 -29.40 13.26
N ASP A 300 6.40 -28.72 12.24
CA ASP A 300 6.19 -29.29 10.90
C ASP A 300 7.46 -29.22 10.06
N HIS A 301 8.37 -28.31 10.36
CA HIS A 301 9.62 -28.06 9.63
C HIS A 301 9.39 -27.83 8.13
N VAL A 302 8.29 -27.17 7.78
CA VAL A 302 7.92 -26.88 6.39
C VAL A 302 8.48 -25.56 5.90
N ALA A 303 8.92 -24.69 6.79
CA ALA A 303 9.48 -23.38 6.47
C ALA A 303 11.00 -23.47 6.29
N ASN A 304 11.52 -22.80 5.23
CA ASN A 304 12.94 -22.59 5.04
C ASN A 304 13.51 -21.87 6.26
N PRO A 305 14.60 -22.35 6.87
CA PRO A 305 15.17 -21.75 8.08
C PRO A 305 15.46 -20.25 7.89
N TRP A 306 15.04 -19.45 8.85
CA TRP A 306 15.32 -18.03 8.84
C TRP A 306 16.83 -17.75 8.97
N ASN A 307 17.37 -16.93 8.06
CA ASN A 307 18.75 -16.44 8.11
C ASN A 307 18.73 -14.98 8.58
N SER A 308 19.16 -14.75 9.83
CA SER A 308 19.20 -13.41 10.42
C SER A 308 20.26 -12.49 9.81
N ASP A 309 21.26 -13.06 9.12
CA ASP A 309 22.40 -12.34 8.57
C ASP A 309 22.23 -11.97 7.10
N ASP A 310 21.20 -12.52 6.42
CA ASP A 310 20.98 -12.32 5.01
C ASP A 310 19.49 -12.15 4.70
N PHE A 311 19.05 -10.92 4.75
CA PHE A 311 17.66 -10.54 4.51
C PHE A 311 17.24 -10.80 3.05
N ASP A 312 18.11 -10.49 2.09
CA ASP A 312 17.84 -10.68 0.67
C ASP A 312 17.72 -12.17 0.33
N TYR A 313 18.52 -13.03 0.97
CA TYR A 313 18.36 -14.48 0.85
C TYR A 313 16.98 -14.93 1.30
N ASN A 314 16.49 -14.46 2.43
CA ASN A 314 15.17 -14.86 2.92
C ASN A 314 14.05 -14.46 1.95
N GLN A 315 14.13 -13.27 1.38
CA GLN A 315 13.16 -12.79 0.40
C GLN A 315 13.19 -13.61 -0.89
N ASN A 316 14.38 -13.97 -1.36
CA ASN A 316 14.62 -14.51 -2.70
C ASN A 316 14.92 -16.02 -2.71
N CYS A 317 14.76 -16.71 -1.58
CA CYS A 317 15.09 -18.14 -1.45
C CYS A 317 14.27 -19.07 -2.37
N TYR A 318 13.18 -18.57 -2.95
CA TYR A 318 12.36 -19.32 -3.90
C TYR A 318 13.00 -19.46 -5.30
N MET A 319 13.93 -18.54 -5.66
CA MET A 319 14.48 -18.43 -7.02
C MET A 319 15.21 -19.68 -7.50
N ASP A 320 15.76 -20.48 -6.60
CA ASP A 320 16.44 -21.74 -6.95
C ASP A 320 15.48 -22.94 -7.11
N GLY A 321 14.15 -22.69 -7.04
CA GLY A 321 13.12 -23.69 -7.27
C GLY A 321 12.92 -24.69 -6.13
N ARG A 322 13.45 -24.42 -4.93
CA ARG A 322 13.35 -25.31 -3.76
C ARG A 322 12.31 -24.86 -2.72
N VAL A 323 11.51 -23.86 -3.03
CA VAL A 323 10.45 -23.36 -2.17
C VAL A 323 9.13 -23.42 -2.94
N ALA A 324 8.09 -23.96 -2.29
CA ALA A 324 6.79 -24.13 -2.92
C ALA A 324 5.92 -22.86 -2.83
N PHE A 325 5.91 -22.20 -1.66
CA PHE A 325 5.15 -20.98 -1.41
C PHE A 325 6.05 -19.89 -0.83
N TRP A 326 5.84 -18.65 -1.28
CA TRP A 326 6.55 -17.47 -0.77
C TRP A 326 5.65 -16.23 -0.83
N ILE A 327 6.14 -15.11 -0.29
CA ILE A 327 5.45 -13.82 -0.39
C ILE A 327 5.98 -13.08 -1.60
N ASP A 328 5.06 -12.58 -2.42
CA ASP A 328 5.37 -11.76 -3.57
C ASP A 328 4.56 -10.45 -3.56
N ALA A 329 5.05 -9.47 -4.29
CA ALA A 329 4.42 -8.19 -4.51
C ALA A 329 4.92 -7.62 -5.84
N ALA A 330 4.23 -6.67 -6.44
CA ALA A 330 4.64 -6.07 -7.71
C ALA A 330 6.11 -5.59 -7.68
N TRP A 331 6.53 -4.90 -6.61
CA TRP A 331 7.91 -4.41 -6.48
C TRP A 331 8.95 -5.53 -6.30
N ILE A 332 8.58 -6.67 -5.69
CA ILE A 332 9.47 -7.85 -5.57
C ILE A 332 9.62 -8.52 -6.94
N SER A 333 8.51 -8.70 -7.65
CA SER A 333 8.47 -9.27 -8.99
C SER A 333 9.28 -8.41 -9.98
N SER A 334 9.11 -7.09 -9.95
CA SER A 334 9.89 -6.14 -10.76
C SER A 334 11.39 -6.19 -10.44
N ALA A 335 11.78 -6.23 -9.17
CA ALA A 335 13.18 -6.33 -8.77
C ALA A 335 13.85 -7.63 -9.26
N ASN A 336 13.06 -8.65 -9.57
CA ASN A 336 13.48 -9.98 -9.99
C ASN A 336 13.13 -10.31 -11.45
N GLU A 337 12.74 -9.32 -12.26
CA GLU A 337 12.31 -9.51 -13.65
C GLU A 337 13.36 -10.20 -14.54
N ASP A 338 14.64 -9.96 -14.27
CA ASP A 338 15.77 -10.61 -14.95
C ASP A 338 16.04 -12.05 -14.45
N ALA A 339 15.36 -12.51 -13.39
CA ALA A 339 15.51 -13.84 -12.88
C ALA A 339 14.90 -14.85 -13.87
N ASN A 340 15.75 -15.67 -14.46
CA ASN A 340 15.31 -16.70 -15.39
C ASN A 340 14.79 -17.92 -14.59
N LEU A 341 13.58 -17.80 -14.05
CA LEU A 341 12.94 -18.89 -13.30
C LEU A 341 12.59 -20.03 -14.25
N GLU A 342 12.85 -21.28 -13.84
CA GLU A 342 12.54 -22.48 -14.62
C GLU A 342 11.12 -23.02 -14.34
N PHE A 343 10.26 -22.19 -13.69
CA PHE A 343 8.90 -22.56 -13.31
C PHE A 343 7.96 -21.34 -13.41
N ASP A 344 6.66 -21.63 -13.51
CA ASP A 344 5.63 -20.62 -13.55
C ASP A 344 5.26 -20.16 -12.12
N VAL A 345 5.21 -18.84 -11.93
CA VAL A 345 4.78 -18.19 -10.70
C VAL A 345 3.29 -17.89 -10.78
N VAL A 346 2.53 -18.36 -9.81
CA VAL A 346 1.09 -18.07 -9.70
C VAL A 346 0.82 -17.42 -8.34
N TRP A 347 0.07 -16.33 -8.35
CA TRP A 347 -0.38 -15.66 -7.15
C TRP A 347 -1.74 -16.15 -6.71
N CYS A 348 -1.95 -16.22 -5.41
CA CYS A 348 -3.24 -16.55 -4.81
C CYS A 348 -3.49 -15.69 -3.57
N PRO A 349 -4.77 -15.52 -3.16
CA PRO A 349 -5.10 -14.89 -1.89
C PRO A 349 -4.53 -15.71 -0.72
N TRP A 350 -4.25 -15.00 0.38
CA TRP A 350 -3.87 -15.69 1.62
C TRP A 350 -4.98 -16.64 2.07
N PRO A 351 -4.63 -17.82 2.57
CA PRO A 351 -5.61 -18.79 3.04
C PRO A 351 -6.38 -18.24 4.25
N ILE A 352 -7.64 -18.60 4.36
CA ILE A 352 -8.53 -18.16 5.43
C ILE A 352 -8.09 -18.77 6.77
N GLY A 353 -7.83 -17.92 7.76
CA GLY A 353 -7.48 -18.35 9.11
C GLY A 353 -8.67 -18.94 9.89
N PRO A 354 -8.42 -19.65 11.01
CA PRO A 354 -9.47 -20.30 11.79
C PRO A 354 -10.50 -19.33 12.38
N SER A 355 -10.10 -18.09 12.67
CA SER A 355 -10.98 -17.01 13.11
C SER A 355 -11.36 -16.06 11.98
N GLY A 356 -10.84 -16.26 10.77
CA GLY A 356 -11.16 -15.50 9.57
C GLY A 356 -12.49 -15.92 8.96
N ASP A 357 -13.05 -15.04 8.13
CA ASP A 357 -14.28 -15.28 7.38
C ASP A 357 -14.08 -14.77 5.94
N GLU A 358 -14.43 -15.57 4.93
CA GLU A 358 -14.25 -15.23 3.52
C GLU A 358 -14.87 -13.88 3.15
N SER A 359 -16.03 -13.56 3.73
CA SER A 359 -16.73 -12.30 3.46
C SER A 359 -16.07 -11.08 4.09
N THR A 360 -15.29 -11.29 5.16
CA THR A 360 -14.64 -10.24 5.96
C THR A 360 -13.12 -10.25 5.89
N ASN A 361 -12.52 -11.26 5.23
CA ASN A 361 -11.07 -11.36 5.09
C ASN A 361 -10.46 -10.08 4.54
N LYS A 362 -9.36 -9.69 5.15
CA LYS A 362 -8.53 -8.57 4.76
C LYS A 362 -7.16 -9.07 4.31
N PHE A 363 -6.53 -8.36 3.40
CA PHE A 363 -5.27 -8.79 2.80
C PHE A 363 -4.24 -7.68 2.69
N LYS A 364 -4.64 -6.45 2.96
CA LYS A 364 -3.77 -5.27 2.85
C LYS A 364 -3.82 -4.48 4.15
N ASN A 365 -2.65 -4.20 4.72
CA ASN A 365 -2.57 -3.25 5.82
C ASN A 365 -2.57 -1.82 5.27
N VAL A 366 -3.63 -1.06 5.54
CA VAL A 366 -3.75 0.33 5.06
C VAL A 366 -2.88 1.33 5.82
N SER A 367 -2.25 0.93 6.94
CA SER A 367 -1.22 1.70 7.62
C SER A 367 0.19 1.41 7.09
N SER A 368 0.30 0.69 5.98
CA SER A 368 1.56 0.41 5.30
C SER A 368 1.52 1.03 3.91
N GLY A 369 2.67 1.49 3.42
CA GLY A 369 2.79 2.11 2.12
C GLY A 369 3.25 3.56 2.19
N ASN A 370 3.26 4.21 1.04
CA ASN A 370 3.81 5.55 0.88
C ASN A 370 2.72 6.61 1.02
N ALA A 371 3.08 7.72 1.62
CA ALA A 371 2.26 8.91 1.75
C ALA A 371 3.13 10.17 1.59
N TRP A 372 2.48 11.30 1.47
CA TRP A 372 3.11 12.61 1.42
C TRP A 372 2.92 13.34 2.74
N MET A 373 3.91 14.12 3.10
CA MET A 373 3.92 14.92 4.32
C MET A 373 4.50 16.31 4.03
N ILE A 374 3.76 17.36 4.38
CA ILE A 374 4.33 18.71 4.46
C ILE A 374 4.92 18.88 5.86
N PRO A 375 6.24 19.13 5.99
CA PRO A 375 6.87 19.20 7.30
C PRO A 375 6.43 20.43 8.08
N ALA A 376 6.38 20.30 9.40
CA ALA A 376 6.18 21.44 10.28
C ALA A 376 7.34 22.43 10.12
N GLY A 377 7.00 23.72 10.03
CA GLY A 377 7.96 24.80 9.89
C GLY A 377 8.35 25.16 8.45
N VAL A 378 7.74 24.52 7.45
CA VAL A 378 7.88 24.95 6.06
C VAL A 378 7.26 26.34 5.87
N GLU A 379 7.85 27.16 5.01
CA GLU A 379 7.34 28.48 4.70
C GLU A 379 6.17 28.36 3.71
N ASP A 380 5.00 28.94 4.08
CA ASP A 380 3.80 28.96 3.26
C ASP A 380 3.33 27.55 2.83
N PRO A 381 2.85 26.72 3.77
CA PRO A 381 2.46 25.34 3.49
C PRO A 381 1.25 25.24 2.56
N GLU A 382 0.33 26.21 2.55
CA GLU A 382 -0.77 26.28 1.59
C GLU A 382 -0.26 26.42 0.15
N PHE A 383 0.72 27.30 -0.07
CA PHE A 383 1.32 27.49 -1.37
C PHE A 383 2.03 26.20 -1.83
N VAL A 384 2.80 25.57 -0.95
CA VAL A 384 3.49 24.29 -1.23
C VAL A 384 2.49 23.20 -1.60
N TYR A 385 1.41 23.07 -0.83
CA TYR A 385 0.34 22.12 -1.13
C TYR A 385 -0.28 22.36 -2.51
N ASN A 386 -0.64 23.62 -2.83
CA ASN A 386 -1.28 23.95 -4.10
C ASN A 386 -0.36 23.68 -5.31
N VAL A 387 0.93 23.97 -5.21
CA VAL A 387 1.93 23.63 -6.25
C VAL A 387 1.96 22.11 -6.45
N PHE A 388 2.03 21.36 -5.36
CA PHE A 388 2.12 19.90 -5.41
C PHE A 388 0.82 19.27 -5.90
N TYR A 389 -0.33 19.81 -5.49
CA TYR A 389 -1.65 19.38 -5.95
C TYR A 389 -1.79 19.53 -7.46
N ASP A 390 -1.49 20.70 -8.00
CA ASP A 390 -1.60 20.95 -9.44
C ASP A 390 -0.63 20.08 -10.26
N TRP A 391 0.57 19.83 -9.74
CA TRP A 391 1.51 18.95 -10.38
C TRP A 391 1.02 17.49 -10.38
N GLN A 392 0.47 17.00 -9.27
CA GLN A 392 -0.08 15.66 -9.17
C GLN A 392 -1.39 15.49 -9.98
N ASN A 393 -2.09 16.58 -10.27
CA ASN A 393 -3.27 16.60 -11.15
C ASN A 393 -2.89 16.77 -12.63
N TRP A 394 -1.81 16.12 -13.10
CA TRP A 394 -1.34 16.14 -14.49
C TRP A 394 -2.42 15.71 -15.50
N TYR A 395 -3.40 14.94 -15.05
CA TYR A 395 -4.55 14.48 -15.82
C TYR A 395 -5.71 15.49 -15.86
N HIS A 396 -5.55 16.68 -15.26
CA HIS A 396 -6.54 17.77 -15.24
C HIS A 396 -7.96 17.33 -14.86
N GLY A 397 -8.08 16.43 -13.88
CA GLY A 397 -9.34 15.88 -13.39
C GLY A 397 -9.95 14.78 -14.27
N ASP A 398 -9.31 14.35 -15.34
CA ASP A 398 -9.70 13.18 -16.14
C ASP A 398 -9.21 11.89 -15.46
N THR A 399 -10.00 11.38 -14.55
CA THR A 399 -9.65 10.17 -13.78
C THR A 399 -9.53 8.92 -14.66
N ASP A 400 -10.19 8.88 -15.83
CA ASP A 400 -10.00 7.77 -16.77
C ASP A 400 -8.61 7.82 -17.40
N LEU A 401 -8.04 9.02 -17.59
CA LEU A 401 -6.65 9.18 -18.01
C LEU A 401 -5.68 8.80 -16.90
N ARG A 402 -5.90 9.29 -15.68
CA ARG A 402 -5.08 8.95 -14.51
C ARG A 402 -4.95 7.45 -14.28
N ASP A 403 -6.10 6.75 -14.30
CA ASP A 403 -6.19 5.33 -13.97
C ASP A 403 -6.05 4.44 -15.23
N GLY A 404 -5.75 5.06 -16.39
CA GLY A 404 -5.68 4.38 -17.69
C GLY A 404 -4.39 3.62 -17.94
N ASP A 405 -3.28 3.98 -17.29
CA ASP A 405 -1.99 3.31 -17.42
C ASP A 405 -1.64 2.56 -16.14
N LEU A 406 -1.86 1.28 -16.16
CA LEU A 406 -1.44 0.34 -15.11
C LEU A 406 -0.45 -0.69 -15.68
N THR A 407 0.23 -0.33 -16.78
CA THR A 407 1.13 -1.24 -17.52
C THR A 407 2.22 -1.80 -16.64
N TRP A 408 2.86 -0.96 -15.80
CA TRP A 408 3.88 -1.45 -14.87
C TRP A 408 3.35 -2.52 -13.92
N TRP A 409 2.13 -2.35 -13.40
CA TRP A 409 1.49 -3.34 -12.52
C TRP A 409 1.09 -4.62 -13.26
N GLU A 410 0.60 -4.47 -14.50
CA GLU A 410 0.27 -5.59 -15.38
C GLU A 410 1.53 -6.41 -15.72
N ASP A 411 2.64 -5.73 -16.03
CA ASP A 411 3.94 -6.37 -16.32
C ASP A 411 4.51 -7.10 -15.10
N CYS A 412 4.46 -6.48 -13.92
CA CYS A 412 4.89 -7.11 -12.67
C CYS A 412 4.07 -8.36 -12.33
N ALA A 413 2.79 -8.38 -12.68
CA ALA A 413 1.90 -9.52 -12.43
C ALA A 413 2.16 -10.69 -13.39
N ILE A 414 2.80 -10.46 -14.54
CA ILE A 414 3.16 -11.44 -15.57
C ILE A 414 1.92 -12.01 -16.29
N THR A 415 0.84 -12.32 -15.56
CA THR A 415 -0.39 -12.90 -16.11
C THR A 415 -1.63 -12.11 -15.70
N GLU A 416 -2.71 -12.18 -16.51
CA GLU A 416 -3.99 -11.56 -16.19
C GLU A 416 -4.60 -12.14 -14.90
N GLU A 417 -4.37 -13.42 -14.63
CA GLU A 417 -4.84 -14.09 -13.41
C GLU A 417 -4.14 -13.56 -12.16
N ASN A 418 -2.83 -13.37 -12.21
CA ASN A 418 -2.06 -12.80 -11.12
C ASN A 418 -2.50 -11.35 -10.85
N TYR A 419 -2.68 -10.55 -11.90
CA TYR A 419 -3.17 -9.17 -11.80
C TYR A 419 -4.54 -9.11 -11.10
N ALA A 420 -5.47 -9.99 -11.49
CA ALA A 420 -6.79 -10.06 -10.87
C ALA A 420 -6.72 -10.43 -9.37
N VAL A 421 -5.79 -11.28 -8.96
CA VAL A 421 -5.56 -11.59 -7.54
C VAL A 421 -5.06 -10.37 -6.78
N MET A 422 -4.08 -9.65 -7.33
CA MET A 422 -3.53 -8.43 -6.71
C MET A 422 -4.63 -7.36 -6.54
N GLU A 423 -5.43 -7.11 -7.59
CA GLU A 423 -6.55 -6.16 -7.54
C GLU A 423 -7.59 -6.57 -6.49
N TYR A 424 -8.00 -7.84 -6.48
CA TYR A 424 -8.96 -8.38 -5.51
C TYR A 424 -8.49 -8.19 -4.05
N MET A 425 -7.22 -8.47 -3.79
CA MET A 425 -6.64 -8.34 -2.46
C MET A 425 -6.44 -6.88 -2.07
N GLY A 426 -5.98 -6.05 -2.99
CA GLY A 426 -5.74 -4.62 -2.77
C GLY A 426 -6.99 -3.84 -2.34
N GLN A 427 -8.17 -4.24 -2.78
CA GLN A 427 -9.46 -3.66 -2.39
C GLN A 427 -9.90 -4.03 -0.96
N ARG A 428 -9.17 -4.91 -0.25
CA ARG A 428 -9.57 -5.49 1.03
C ARG A 428 -8.61 -5.12 2.15
N GLY A 429 -8.59 -3.81 2.47
CA GLY A 429 -7.71 -3.27 3.51
C GLY A 429 -8.24 -3.43 4.94
N ALA A 430 -7.33 -3.48 5.90
CA ALA A 430 -7.56 -3.25 7.31
C ALA A 430 -6.40 -2.45 7.92
N PHE A 431 -6.64 -1.80 9.03
CA PHE A 431 -5.67 -0.96 9.71
C PHE A 431 -4.97 -1.75 10.83
N ASP A 432 -3.63 -1.76 10.82
CA ASP A 432 -2.81 -2.29 11.90
C ASP A 432 -1.54 -1.45 12.06
N LEU A 433 -1.29 -0.97 13.25
CA LEU A 433 -0.16 -0.08 13.58
C LEU A 433 1.14 -0.81 13.92
N TRP A 434 1.18 -2.12 13.84
CA TRP A 434 2.30 -2.91 14.37
C TRP A 434 3.70 -2.44 13.90
N ASN A 435 3.81 -1.99 12.65
CA ASN A 435 5.06 -1.44 12.10
C ASN A 435 5.31 0.02 12.53
N SER A 436 4.24 0.77 12.87
CA SER A 436 4.32 2.21 13.17
C SER A 436 4.61 2.51 14.63
N LEU A 437 4.52 1.52 15.52
CA LEU A 437 4.73 1.71 16.96
C LEU A 437 6.21 1.76 17.36
N GLY A 438 7.14 1.55 16.43
CA GLY A 438 8.59 1.56 16.72
C GLY A 438 9.03 0.46 17.70
N LEU A 439 8.34 -0.67 17.71
CA LEU A 439 8.65 -1.79 18.58
C LEU A 439 9.84 -2.58 18.05
N GLU A 440 10.80 -2.83 18.93
CA GLU A 440 11.88 -3.77 18.64
C GLU A 440 11.43 -5.19 19.00
N TRP A 441 11.15 -5.99 17.98
CA TRP A 441 10.73 -7.37 18.11
C TRP A 441 11.90 -8.32 17.88
N ASP A 442 12.10 -9.30 18.77
CA ASP A 442 13.00 -10.42 18.51
C ASP A 442 12.22 -11.65 18.02
N TRP A 443 11.74 -11.55 16.78
CA TRP A 443 11.01 -12.63 16.13
C TRP A 443 11.85 -13.89 15.95
N ALA A 444 13.17 -13.78 15.87
CA ALA A 444 14.06 -14.93 15.75
C ALA A 444 13.86 -15.93 16.88
N GLN A 445 13.56 -15.46 18.10
CA GLN A 445 13.28 -16.35 19.22
C GLN A 445 12.04 -17.25 18.99
N LEU A 446 10.99 -16.72 18.33
CA LEU A 446 9.81 -17.50 17.98
C LEU A 446 10.14 -18.47 16.83
N LEU A 447 10.81 -17.98 15.78
CA LEU A 447 11.13 -18.77 14.59
C LEU A 447 12.13 -19.89 14.88
N ASN A 448 13.06 -19.68 15.82
CA ASN A 448 14.06 -20.67 16.23
C ASN A 448 13.58 -21.59 17.38
N GLY A 449 12.33 -21.44 17.84
CA GLY A 449 11.77 -22.25 18.91
C GLY A 449 12.32 -21.95 20.33
N GLU A 450 13.01 -20.84 20.49
CA GLU A 450 13.53 -20.40 21.79
C GLU A 450 12.40 -19.86 22.68
N MET A 451 11.32 -19.38 22.06
CA MET A 451 10.15 -18.84 22.72
C MET A 451 8.87 -19.40 22.08
N THR A 452 7.92 -19.84 22.89
CA THR A 452 6.58 -20.22 22.42
C THR A 452 5.74 -18.98 22.15
N ALA A 453 4.63 -19.10 21.39
CA ALA A 453 3.67 -18.03 21.17
C ALA A 453 3.23 -17.35 22.47
N ALA A 454 2.84 -18.14 23.48
CA ALA A 454 2.42 -17.61 24.79
C ALA A 454 3.54 -16.84 25.53
N GLN A 455 4.80 -17.30 25.41
CA GLN A 455 5.94 -16.59 25.99
C GLN A 455 6.21 -15.30 25.24
N PHE A 456 6.09 -15.30 23.91
CA PHE A 456 6.24 -14.12 23.08
C PHE A 456 5.20 -13.05 23.44
N GLN A 457 3.92 -13.43 23.51
CA GLN A 457 2.85 -12.52 23.93
C GLN A 457 3.11 -11.94 25.32
N GLU A 458 3.46 -12.77 26.31
CA GLU A 458 3.74 -12.30 27.67
C GLU A 458 4.94 -11.35 27.74
N THR A 459 5.92 -11.55 26.87
CA THR A 459 7.13 -10.70 26.81
C THR A 459 6.81 -9.33 26.24
N TYR A 460 6.02 -9.26 25.18
CA TYR A 460 5.86 -8.03 24.39
C TYR A 460 4.55 -7.27 24.62
N LYS A 461 3.52 -7.88 25.21
CA LYS A 461 2.20 -7.22 25.39
C LYS A 461 2.28 -5.86 26.10
N GLN A 462 3.14 -5.74 27.12
CA GLN A 462 3.28 -4.47 27.86
C GLN A 462 4.01 -3.43 26.99
N ASN A 463 5.00 -3.84 26.20
CA ASN A 463 5.70 -2.97 25.29
C ASN A 463 4.74 -2.41 24.21
N VAL A 464 3.84 -3.25 23.70
CA VAL A 464 2.78 -2.81 22.76
C VAL A 464 1.87 -1.79 23.43
N GLN A 465 1.37 -2.06 24.66
CA GLN A 465 0.51 -1.12 25.36
C GLN A 465 1.22 0.21 25.66
N ASP A 466 2.48 0.16 26.11
CA ASP A 466 3.26 1.36 26.41
C ASP A 466 3.50 2.20 25.14
N ALA A 467 3.72 1.54 24.00
CA ALA A 467 3.86 2.21 22.71
C ALA A 467 2.54 2.85 22.26
N LEU A 468 1.40 2.14 22.39
CA LEU A 468 0.07 2.68 22.11
C LEU A 468 -0.28 3.86 23.04
N ASP A 469 0.06 3.76 24.32
CA ASP A 469 -0.14 4.86 25.27
C ASP A 469 0.71 6.09 24.92
N ALA A 470 1.87 5.90 24.33
CA ALA A 470 2.70 6.99 23.85
C ALA A 470 2.18 7.56 22.51
N PHE A 471 1.66 6.70 21.67
CA PHE A 471 1.15 7.02 20.35
C PHE A 471 -0.15 7.85 20.40
N TYR A 472 -1.09 7.54 21.32
CA TYR A 472 -2.39 8.20 21.45
C TYR A 472 -2.42 9.28 22.56
N LYS A 473 -1.30 9.85 22.98
CA LYS A 473 -1.22 10.97 23.93
C LYS A 473 -1.32 12.32 23.26
#